data_6a8bc2cc350b0dd971a73e07853f4981
#
_entry.id   6a8bc2cc350b0dd971a73e07853f4981
#
_cell.length_a   1.000
_cell.length_b   1.000
_cell.length_c   1.000
_cell.angle_alpha   90.00
_cell.angle_beta   90.00
_cell.angle_gamma   90.00
#
_symmetry.space_group_name_H-M   'P 1'
#
loop_
_entity.id
_entity.type
_entity.pdbx_description
1 polymer ?
#
loop_
_entity_poly.entity_id
_entity_poly.type
_entity_poly.pdbx_seq_one_letter_code
_entity_poly.pdbx_strand_id
1 'polypeptide(L)'
;MKMEAYICILNKKIMTDSRPIIEAAWEDRSLLEQAETQDAIRAVINQIDAGELRCAAPSEEGWIINEWVKKAVVLYFPIQKMETLEAGIFEYHDKMPLKRGYKEKGIRVVPNAVARHGAYIAPGTILMPSYVNIGAYVDSGTMVDTWATVGSCAQIGKNVHLSGGVGIGGVLEPLQAAPVIIEDNVFIGSR
;
A
#
# COMPACT_ATOMS: atom_id res chain seq x y z
N MET A 1 28.02 -12.65 -8.43
CA MET A 1 27.39 -13.93 -8.05
C MET A 1 27.38 -14.23 -6.53
N LYS A 2 28.52 -14.18 -5.80
CA LYS A 2 28.50 -14.43 -4.32
C LYS A 2 27.89 -13.29 -3.49
N MET A 3 28.05 -12.04 -3.91
CA MET A 3 27.53 -10.86 -3.20
C MET A 3 26.02 -10.68 -3.36
N GLU A 4 25.48 -10.96 -4.54
CA GLU A 4 24.03 -10.96 -4.81
C GLU A 4 23.31 -12.07 -4.03
N ALA A 5 23.92 -13.25 -3.93
CA ALA A 5 23.39 -14.34 -3.10
C ALA A 5 23.42 -13.99 -1.60
N TYR A 6 24.46 -13.26 -1.14
CA TYR A 6 24.57 -12.82 0.26
C TYR A 6 23.54 -11.74 0.59
N ILE A 7 23.32 -10.79 -0.32
CA ILE A 7 22.27 -9.76 -0.22
C ILE A 7 20.88 -10.39 -0.25
N CYS A 8 20.66 -11.40 -1.08
CA CYS A 8 19.40 -12.14 -1.15
C CYS A 8 19.13 -12.96 0.13
N ILE A 9 20.17 -13.53 0.74
CA ILE A 9 20.07 -14.27 2.02
C ILE A 9 19.86 -13.30 3.19
N LEU A 10 20.54 -12.14 3.20
CA LEU A 10 20.31 -11.09 4.18
C LEU A 10 18.89 -10.51 4.07
N ASN A 11 18.42 -10.22 2.86
CA ASN A 11 17.05 -9.78 2.63
C ASN A 11 16.02 -10.83 3.06
N LYS A 12 16.27 -12.13 2.78
CA LYS A 12 15.42 -13.21 3.26
C LYS A 12 15.43 -13.36 4.79
N LYS A 13 16.56 -13.09 5.45
CA LYS A 13 16.68 -13.18 6.91
C LYS A 13 16.05 -11.97 7.62
N ILE A 14 16.06 -10.79 6.98
CA ILE A 14 15.33 -9.60 7.45
C ILE A 14 13.81 -9.80 7.25
N MET A 15 13.39 -10.56 6.23
CA MET A 15 11.97 -10.84 5.94
C MET A 15 11.27 -11.72 6.99
N THR A 16 12.00 -12.45 7.82
CA THR A 16 11.39 -13.42 8.75
C THR A 16 11.05 -12.85 10.12
N ASP A 17 11.42 -11.59 10.43
CA ASP A 17 11.32 -11.12 11.82
C ASP A 17 10.87 -9.65 11.98
N SER A 18 10.20 -9.05 10.99
CA SER A 18 9.71 -7.66 11.13
C SER A 18 8.51 -7.55 12.08
N ARG A 19 7.69 -8.59 12.21
CA ARG A 19 6.46 -8.54 13.02
C ARG A 19 6.72 -8.24 14.50
N PRO A 20 7.64 -8.93 15.21
CA PRO A 20 7.94 -8.61 16.60
C PRO A 20 8.41 -7.17 16.81
N ILE A 21 9.22 -6.64 15.86
CA ILE A 21 9.70 -5.25 15.91
C ILE A 21 8.53 -4.27 15.75
N ILE A 22 7.63 -4.54 14.79
CA ILE A 22 6.43 -3.72 14.56
C ILE A 22 5.52 -3.72 15.79
N GLU A 23 5.27 -4.90 16.38
CA GLU A 23 4.43 -5.03 17.57
C GLU A 23 5.05 -4.31 18.77
N ALA A 24 6.36 -4.44 18.98
CA ALA A 24 7.06 -3.70 20.04
C ALA A 24 6.97 -2.19 19.85
N ALA A 25 7.21 -1.69 18.64
CA ALA A 25 7.11 -0.26 18.32
C ALA A 25 5.68 0.26 18.38
N TRP A 26 4.68 -0.60 18.23
CA TRP A 26 3.28 -0.25 18.45
C TRP A 26 2.99 0.04 19.91
N GLU A 27 3.49 -0.78 20.82
CA GLU A 27 3.33 -0.60 22.28
C GLU A 27 4.22 0.51 22.85
N ASP A 28 5.45 0.67 22.32
CA ASP A 28 6.39 1.71 22.74
C ASP A 28 6.87 2.54 21.53
N ARG A 29 6.25 3.71 21.38
CA ARG A 29 6.56 4.64 20.27
C ARG A 29 7.97 5.25 20.34
N SER A 30 8.65 5.19 21.49
CA SER A 30 10.03 5.67 21.61
C SER A 30 11.00 4.85 20.74
N LEU A 31 10.65 3.59 20.45
CA LEU A 31 11.43 2.73 19.55
C LEU A 31 11.48 3.25 18.10
N LEU A 32 10.59 4.16 17.70
CA LEU A 32 10.62 4.79 16.36
C LEU A 32 11.86 5.65 16.12
N GLU A 33 12.60 6.02 17.16
CA GLU A 33 13.87 6.73 17.04
C GLU A 33 15.03 5.81 16.64
N GLN A 34 14.86 4.49 16.77
CA GLN A 34 15.88 3.49 16.46
C GLN A 34 15.90 3.18 14.95
N ALA A 35 17.09 3.18 14.35
CA ALA A 35 17.29 2.90 12.92
C ALA A 35 16.75 1.51 12.53
N GLU A 36 16.99 0.49 13.34
CA GLU A 36 16.50 -0.88 13.12
C GLU A 36 14.98 -0.94 13.01
N THR A 37 14.27 -0.24 13.90
CA THR A 37 12.81 -0.15 13.88
C THR A 37 12.30 0.55 12.63
N GLN A 38 12.92 1.67 12.26
CA GLN A 38 12.56 2.40 11.05
C GLN A 38 12.80 1.56 9.78
N ASP A 39 13.91 0.82 9.73
CA ASP A 39 14.24 -0.04 8.59
C ASP A 39 13.27 -1.22 8.50
N ALA A 40 12.87 -1.84 9.62
CA ALA A 40 11.84 -2.87 9.65
C ALA A 40 10.49 -2.36 9.15
N ILE A 41 10.07 -1.15 9.56
CA ILE A 41 8.84 -0.52 9.07
C ILE A 41 8.92 -0.29 7.56
N ARG A 42 10.02 0.31 7.05
CA ARG A 42 10.22 0.55 5.62
C ARG A 42 10.22 -0.75 4.82
N ALA A 43 10.83 -1.82 5.34
CA ALA A 43 10.82 -3.13 4.70
C ALA A 43 9.41 -3.68 4.54
N VAL A 44 8.56 -3.58 5.56
CA VAL A 44 7.15 -3.98 5.50
C VAL A 44 6.40 -3.16 4.44
N ILE A 45 6.58 -1.84 4.40
CA ILE A 45 5.93 -0.99 3.39
C ILE A 45 6.38 -1.36 1.98
N ASN A 46 7.65 -1.68 1.78
CA ASN A 46 8.17 -2.13 0.48
C ASN A 46 7.55 -3.47 0.05
N GLN A 47 7.36 -4.41 0.98
CA GLN A 47 6.67 -5.68 0.71
C GLN A 47 5.21 -5.46 0.32
N ILE A 48 4.51 -4.52 0.98
CA ILE A 48 3.14 -4.15 0.60
C ILE A 48 3.15 -3.53 -0.80
N ASP A 49 4.09 -2.60 -1.10
CA ASP A 49 4.22 -1.98 -2.42
C ASP A 49 4.49 -2.98 -3.54
N ALA A 50 5.19 -4.06 -3.22
CA ALA A 50 5.49 -5.17 -4.14
C ALA A 50 4.35 -6.20 -4.25
N GLY A 51 3.34 -6.16 -3.38
CA GLY A 51 2.25 -7.14 -3.32
C GLY A 51 2.63 -8.46 -2.63
N GLU A 52 3.80 -8.52 -2.00
CA GLU A 52 4.29 -9.69 -1.25
C GLU A 52 3.60 -9.82 0.11
N LEU A 53 3.09 -8.71 0.64
CA LEU A 53 2.40 -8.63 1.92
C LEU A 53 1.11 -7.82 1.77
N ARG A 54 0.05 -8.22 2.46
CA ARG A 54 -1.27 -7.58 2.38
C ARG A 54 -1.84 -7.28 3.76
N CYS A 55 -2.57 -6.18 3.89
CA CYS A 55 -3.34 -5.84 5.10
C CYS A 55 -4.49 -6.83 5.37
N ALA A 56 -5.05 -7.43 4.32
CA ALA A 56 -5.88 -8.62 4.40
C ALA A 56 -5.62 -9.50 3.19
N ALA A 57 -5.64 -10.81 3.38
CA ALA A 57 -5.35 -11.78 2.33
C ALA A 57 -6.43 -12.88 2.31
N PRO A 58 -6.80 -13.41 1.12
CA PRO A 58 -7.70 -14.53 1.03
C PRO A 58 -7.05 -15.81 1.58
N SER A 59 -7.87 -16.68 2.19
CA SER A 59 -7.51 -18.01 2.65
C SER A 59 -8.62 -19.00 2.35
N GLU A 60 -8.40 -20.28 2.64
CA GLU A 60 -9.43 -21.32 2.46
C GLU A 60 -10.66 -21.10 3.35
N GLU A 61 -10.50 -20.44 4.49
CA GLU A 61 -11.57 -20.17 5.47
C GLU A 61 -12.17 -18.73 5.32
N GLY A 62 -11.79 -17.98 4.28
CA GLY A 62 -12.21 -16.60 4.07
C GLY A 62 -11.03 -15.63 4.10
N TRP A 63 -11.21 -14.43 4.66
CA TRP A 63 -10.20 -13.40 4.69
C TRP A 63 -9.47 -13.35 6.03
N ILE A 64 -8.13 -13.40 5.98
CA ILE A 64 -7.26 -13.20 7.15
C ILE A 64 -6.86 -11.73 7.21
N ILE A 65 -7.15 -11.08 8.33
CA ILE A 65 -6.75 -9.69 8.59
C ILE A 65 -5.37 -9.69 9.25
N ASN A 66 -4.41 -9.04 8.58
CA ASN A 66 -3.04 -8.88 9.08
C ASN A 66 -2.94 -7.57 9.87
N GLU A 67 -3.41 -7.56 11.10
CA GLU A 67 -3.43 -6.35 11.94
C GLU A 67 -2.04 -5.73 12.12
N TRP A 68 -1.00 -6.57 12.33
CA TRP A 68 0.37 -6.10 12.48
C TRP A 68 0.89 -5.36 11.24
N VAL A 69 0.42 -5.72 10.03
CA VAL A 69 0.73 -5.01 8.78
C VAL A 69 0.09 -3.62 8.78
N LYS A 70 -1.15 -3.52 9.25
CA LYS A 70 -1.82 -2.21 9.42
C LYS A 70 -1.10 -1.35 10.46
N LYS A 71 -0.61 -1.95 11.56
CA LYS A 71 0.24 -1.25 12.53
C LYS A 71 1.48 -0.67 11.86
N ALA A 72 2.17 -1.44 11.00
CA ALA A 72 3.32 -0.94 10.25
C ALA A 72 2.96 0.26 9.35
N VAL A 73 1.80 0.22 8.68
CA VAL A 73 1.31 1.36 7.87
C VAL A 73 1.11 2.60 8.73
N VAL A 74 0.52 2.48 9.91
CA VAL A 74 0.34 3.62 10.84
C VAL A 74 1.69 4.13 11.35
N LEU A 75 2.61 3.22 11.71
CA LEU A 75 3.96 3.56 12.19
C LEU A 75 4.85 4.21 11.13
N TYR A 76 4.53 4.02 9.85
CA TYR A 76 5.29 4.62 8.76
C TYR A 76 5.14 6.14 8.71
N PHE A 77 3.98 6.70 9.07
CA PHE A 77 3.74 8.15 9.03
C PHE A 77 4.67 8.97 9.94
N PRO A 78 4.86 8.63 11.23
CA PRO A 78 5.72 9.41 12.12
C PRO A 78 7.21 9.35 11.77
N ILE A 79 7.69 8.29 11.10
CA ILE A 79 9.10 8.18 10.72
C ILE A 79 9.43 8.90 9.40
N GLN A 80 8.44 9.40 8.69
CA GLN A 80 8.63 10.18 7.46
C GLN A 80 8.67 11.67 7.75
N LYS A 81 9.50 12.39 6.97
CA LYS A 81 9.65 13.85 7.07
C LYS A 81 8.84 14.55 6.00
N MET A 82 8.35 15.75 6.31
CA MET A 82 7.70 16.62 5.33
C MET A 82 8.72 17.05 4.27
N GLU A 83 8.32 16.94 3.01
CA GLU A 83 9.13 17.35 1.86
C GLU A 83 8.25 18.13 0.87
N THR A 84 8.85 19.14 0.24
CA THR A 84 8.18 19.86 -0.84
C THR A 84 8.56 19.23 -2.17
N LEU A 85 7.56 18.91 -2.97
CA LEU A 85 7.68 18.37 -4.32
C LEU A 85 7.12 19.37 -5.33
N GLU A 86 7.97 19.90 -6.19
CA GLU A 86 7.57 20.71 -7.34
C GLU A 86 7.33 19.82 -8.56
N ALA A 87 6.20 19.97 -9.22
CA ALA A 87 5.82 19.22 -10.41
C ALA A 87 5.19 20.15 -11.45
N GLY A 88 6.04 20.86 -12.18
CA GLY A 88 5.62 21.86 -13.16
C GLY A 88 4.96 23.05 -12.48
N ILE A 89 3.65 23.24 -12.74
CA ILE A 89 2.84 24.32 -12.11
C ILE A 89 2.26 23.92 -10.74
N PHE A 90 2.46 22.68 -10.31
CA PHE A 90 1.95 22.17 -9.05
C PHE A 90 3.05 22.10 -8.00
N GLU A 91 2.70 22.44 -6.77
CA GLU A 91 3.52 22.22 -5.58
C GLU A 91 2.74 21.36 -4.61
N TYR A 92 3.44 20.37 -4.01
CA TYR A 92 2.92 19.50 -2.96
C TYR A 92 3.83 19.56 -1.76
N HIS A 93 3.26 19.45 -0.56
CA HIS A 93 4.02 19.40 0.68
C HIS A 93 3.48 18.25 1.54
N ASP A 94 4.11 17.08 1.44
CA ASP A 94 3.68 15.87 2.15
C ASP A 94 4.92 15.05 2.59
N LYS A 95 4.68 14.11 3.47
CA LYS A 95 5.69 13.18 3.97
C LYS A 95 5.65 11.82 3.28
N MET A 96 4.57 11.51 2.54
CA MET A 96 4.37 10.20 1.95
C MET A 96 4.86 10.15 0.51
N PRO A 97 5.85 9.29 0.20
CA PRO A 97 6.31 9.12 -1.17
C PRO A 97 5.19 8.66 -2.10
N LEU A 98 5.25 9.07 -3.35
CA LEU A 98 4.34 8.59 -4.38
C LEU A 98 4.91 7.36 -5.07
N LYS A 99 4.02 6.46 -5.52
CA LYS A 99 4.36 5.32 -6.33
C LYS A 99 4.93 5.76 -7.68
N ARG A 100 5.94 5.04 -8.16
CA ARG A 100 6.64 5.31 -9.42
C ARG A 100 6.89 4.02 -10.20
N GLY A 101 7.43 4.15 -11.42
CA GLY A 101 7.79 3.00 -12.26
C GLY A 101 6.55 2.31 -12.85
N TYR A 102 5.52 3.04 -13.22
CA TYR A 102 4.28 2.48 -13.74
C TYR A 102 4.46 1.73 -15.06
N LYS A 103 5.33 2.25 -15.94
CA LYS A 103 5.62 1.62 -17.24
C LYS A 103 6.20 0.22 -17.07
N GLU A 104 7.22 0.10 -16.24
CA GLU A 104 7.92 -1.16 -15.94
C GLU A 104 7.02 -2.16 -15.23
N LYS A 105 6.05 -1.66 -14.47
CA LYS A 105 5.03 -2.45 -13.76
C LYS A 105 3.82 -2.80 -14.63
N GLY A 106 3.76 -2.34 -15.88
CA GLY A 106 2.63 -2.60 -16.78
C GLY A 106 1.31 -1.98 -16.33
N ILE A 107 1.36 -0.83 -15.68
CA ILE A 107 0.19 -0.11 -15.15
C ILE A 107 -0.08 1.11 -16.03
N ARG A 108 -1.32 1.28 -16.51
CA ARG A 108 -1.74 2.49 -17.22
C ARG A 108 -2.20 3.54 -16.20
N VAL A 109 -1.57 4.72 -16.24
CA VAL A 109 -1.90 5.82 -15.33
C VAL A 109 -2.20 7.06 -16.13
N VAL A 110 -3.42 7.57 -16.00
CA VAL A 110 -3.85 8.80 -16.66
C VAL A 110 -3.45 10.01 -15.80
N PRO A 111 -2.99 11.12 -16.39
CA PRO A 111 -2.59 12.31 -15.63
C PRO A 111 -3.62 12.76 -14.61
N ASN A 112 -3.11 13.16 -13.45
CA ASN A 112 -3.75 13.46 -12.18
C ASN A 112 -4.15 12.24 -11.36
N ALA A 113 -3.93 10.99 -11.82
CA ALA A 113 -4.02 9.85 -10.93
C ALA A 113 -2.82 9.83 -9.98
N VAL A 114 -3.08 9.56 -8.71
CA VAL A 114 -2.07 9.49 -7.65
C VAL A 114 -2.21 8.18 -6.88
N ALA A 115 -1.11 7.45 -6.75
CA ALA A 115 -1.00 6.35 -5.79
C ALA A 115 0.17 6.62 -4.83
N ARG A 116 -0.04 6.39 -3.55
CA ARG A 116 1.05 6.44 -2.56
C ARG A 116 1.93 5.21 -2.65
N HIS A 117 3.23 5.37 -2.39
CA HIS A 117 4.12 4.22 -2.13
C HIS A 117 3.56 3.39 -0.96
N GLY A 118 3.68 2.07 -1.06
CA GLY A 118 3.01 1.14 -0.15
C GLY A 118 1.57 0.78 -0.54
N ALA A 119 1.10 1.22 -1.72
CA ALA A 119 -0.08 0.66 -2.38
C ALA A 119 0.37 -0.31 -3.47
N TYR A 120 -0.09 -1.57 -3.44
CA TYR A 120 0.12 -2.49 -4.55
C TYR A 120 -0.90 -2.25 -5.66
N ILE A 121 -0.41 -2.18 -6.87
CA ILE A 121 -1.23 -2.08 -8.09
C ILE A 121 -0.67 -3.09 -9.09
N ALA A 122 -1.48 -4.07 -9.46
CA ALA A 122 -1.06 -5.16 -10.33
C ALA A 122 -0.91 -4.70 -11.79
N PRO A 123 -0.10 -5.42 -12.59
CA PRO A 123 -0.03 -5.22 -14.04
C PRO A 123 -1.41 -5.32 -14.69
N GLY A 124 -1.64 -4.51 -15.74
CA GLY A 124 -2.91 -4.46 -16.46
C GLY A 124 -4.00 -3.61 -15.77
N THR A 125 -3.73 -3.04 -14.61
CA THR A 125 -4.62 -2.07 -13.95
C THR A 125 -4.63 -0.74 -14.69
N ILE A 126 -5.78 -0.08 -14.71
CA ILE A 126 -5.96 1.28 -15.25
C ILE A 126 -6.36 2.21 -14.11
N LEU A 127 -5.53 3.23 -13.88
CA LEU A 127 -5.87 4.35 -13.01
C LEU A 127 -6.26 5.55 -13.89
N MET A 128 -7.55 5.87 -13.96
CA MET A 128 -8.01 7.16 -14.43
C MET A 128 -7.63 8.22 -13.38
N PRO A 129 -7.86 9.53 -13.60
CA PRO A 129 -7.63 10.54 -12.56
C PRO A 129 -8.29 10.13 -11.24
N SER A 130 -7.55 9.52 -10.35
CA SER A 130 -8.05 8.79 -9.18
C SER A 130 -7.00 8.79 -8.07
N TYR A 131 -7.36 8.28 -6.89
CA TYR A 131 -6.45 8.20 -5.76
C TYR A 131 -6.42 6.81 -5.14
N VAL A 132 -5.20 6.28 -4.91
CA VAL A 132 -5.00 5.01 -4.21
C VAL A 132 -4.08 5.24 -3.01
N ASN A 133 -4.59 4.94 -1.82
CA ASN A 133 -3.87 5.20 -0.57
C ASN A 133 -2.96 4.02 -0.19
N ILE A 134 -2.00 4.30 0.71
CA ILE A 134 -1.06 3.32 1.27
C ILE A 134 -1.78 2.11 1.89
N GLY A 135 -1.19 0.93 1.79
CA GLY A 135 -1.75 -0.33 2.30
C GLY A 135 -2.81 -0.95 1.38
N ALA A 136 -3.32 -0.20 0.40
CA ALA A 136 -4.29 -0.72 -0.56
C ALA A 136 -3.66 -1.78 -1.48
N TYR A 137 -4.48 -2.73 -1.90
CA TYR A 137 -4.16 -3.74 -2.90
C TYR A 137 -5.18 -3.66 -4.03
N VAL A 138 -4.72 -3.45 -5.26
CA VAL A 138 -5.55 -3.39 -6.47
C VAL A 138 -5.03 -4.44 -7.44
N ASP A 139 -5.84 -5.46 -7.71
CA ASP A 139 -5.46 -6.59 -8.54
C ASP A 139 -5.66 -6.32 -10.05
N SER A 140 -5.15 -7.24 -10.86
CA SER A 140 -5.01 -7.14 -12.31
C SER A 140 -6.35 -6.96 -13.05
N GLY A 141 -6.33 -6.25 -14.17
CA GLY A 141 -7.51 -6.00 -15.00
C GLY A 141 -8.52 -5.02 -14.39
N THR A 142 -8.24 -4.49 -13.21
CA THR A 142 -9.13 -3.56 -12.51
C THR A 142 -8.99 -2.15 -13.05
N MET A 143 -10.11 -1.42 -13.13
CA MET A 143 -10.16 0.00 -13.43
C MET A 143 -10.59 0.79 -12.21
N VAL A 144 -9.75 1.72 -11.78
CA VAL A 144 -10.10 2.79 -10.82
C VAL A 144 -10.44 4.02 -11.65
N ASP A 145 -11.73 4.29 -11.83
CA ASP A 145 -12.21 5.30 -12.77
C ASP A 145 -12.12 6.72 -12.21
N THR A 146 -12.56 7.69 -12.99
CA THR A 146 -12.37 9.12 -12.77
C THR A 146 -12.94 9.58 -11.42
N TRP A 147 -12.08 10.17 -10.60
CA TRP A 147 -12.36 10.63 -9.25
C TRP A 147 -12.80 9.55 -8.27
N ALA A 148 -12.59 8.26 -8.62
CA ALA A 148 -12.72 7.19 -7.65
C ALA A 148 -11.53 7.20 -6.68
N THR A 149 -11.76 6.73 -5.46
CA THR A 149 -10.74 6.62 -4.42
C THR A 149 -10.70 5.20 -3.86
N VAL A 150 -9.49 4.69 -3.66
CA VAL A 150 -9.23 3.46 -2.91
C VAL A 150 -8.55 3.83 -1.61
N GLY A 151 -9.28 3.68 -0.51
CA GLY A 151 -8.83 4.06 0.81
C GLY A 151 -7.73 3.15 1.36
N SER A 152 -7.13 3.57 2.46
CA SER A 152 -6.02 2.85 3.09
C SER A 152 -6.40 1.40 3.41
N CYS A 153 -5.51 0.47 3.08
CA CYS A 153 -5.64 -0.96 3.34
C CYS A 153 -6.79 -1.67 2.61
N ALA A 154 -7.60 -0.98 1.80
CA ALA A 154 -8.66 -1.61 1.01
C ALA A 154 -8.10 -2.66 0.05
N GLN A 155 -8.85 -3.74 -0.16
CA GLN A 155 -8.45 -4.87 -1.00
C GLN A 155 -9.41 -4.99 -2.17
N ILE A 156 -8.90 -4.76 -3.39
CA ILE A 156 -9.67 -4.80 -4.62
C ILE A 156 -9.19 -5.97 -5.46
N GLY A 157 -10.11 -6.86 -5.81
CA GLY A 157 -9.87 -8.06 -6.60
C GLY A 157 -9.59 -7.79 -8.09
N LYS A 158 -9.58 -8.86 -8.87
CA LYS A 158 -9.32 -8.84 -10.31
C LYS A 158 -10.54 -8.40 -11.09
N ASN A 159 -10.30 -7.74 -12.23
CA ASN A 159 -11.35 -7.35 -13.17
C ASN A 159 -12.49 -6.55 -12.51
N VAL A 160 -12.18 -5.76 -11.50
CA VAL A 160 -13.13 -4.88 -10.82
C VAL A 160 -13.24 -3.57 -11.59
N HIS A 161 -14.44 -3.01 -11.65
CA HIS A 161 -14.65 -1.66 -12.14
C HIS A 161 -15.20 -0.78 -11.01
N LEU A 162 -14.38 0.15 -10.54
CA LEU A 162 -14.82 1.22 -9.64
C LEU A 162 -15.17 2.44 -10.50
N SER A 163 -16.46 2.65 -10.75
CA SER A 163 -16.92 3.73 -11.63
C SER A 163 -16.64 5.12 -11.06
N GLY A 164 -16.85 6.14 -11.89
CA GLY A 164 -16.52 7.52 -11.55
C GLY A 164 -17.11 7.99 -10.22
N GLY A 165 -16.26 8.55 -9.37
CA GLY A 165 -16.63 9.08 -8.06
C GLY A 165 -16.92 8.04 -6.97
N VAL A 166 -16.65 6.77 -7.21
CA VAL A 166 -16.75 5.72 -6.18
C VAL A 166 -15.74 5.96 -5.07
N GLY A 167 -16.17 5.93 -3.83
CA GLY A 167 -15.33 6.04 -2.65
C GLY A 167 -15.23 4.70 -1.90
N ILE A 168 -14.11 4.00 -2.04
CA ILE A 168 -13.81 2.84 -1.20
C ILE A 168 -13.16 3.34 0.08
N GLY A 169 -13.81 3.09 1.23
CA GLY A 169 -13.35 3.58 2.52
C GLY A 169 -12.01 3.01 2.93
N GLY A 170 -11.21 3.82 3.61
CA GLY A 170 -9.96 3.41 4.23
C GLY A 170 -10.17 3.05 5.69
N VAL A 171 -9.37 2.11 6.21
CA VAL A 171 -9.43 1.68 7.61
C VAL A 171 -8.02 1.61 8.19
N LEU A 172 -7.56 2.74 8.73
CA LEU A 172 -6.39 2.81 9.60
C LEU A 172 -6.78 3.03 11.07
N GLU A 173 -7.87 3.74 11.30
CA GLU A 173 -8.42 4.03 12.63
C GLU A 173 -9.94 3.82 12.61
N PRO A 174 -10.47 2.90 13.43
CA PRO A 174 -9.76 2.02 14.36
C PRO A 174 -9.01 0.87 13.67
N LEU A 175 -7.85 0.54 14.20
CA LEU A 175 -6.93 -0.44 13.60
C LEU A 175 -7.53 -1.85 13.47
N GLN A 176 -8.30 -2.28 14.45
CA GLN A 176 -8.94 -3.59 14.52
C GLN A 176 -10.11 -3.77 13.54
N ALA A 177 -10.59 -2.71 12.92
CA ALA A 177 -11.64 -2.85 11.91
C ALA A 177 -11.09 -3.55 10.64
N ALA A 178 -11.88 -4.44 10.05
CA ALA A 178 -11.55 -5.07 8.79
C ALA A 178 -11.49 -4.03 7.66
N PRO A 179 -10.53 -4.12 6.73
CA PRO A 179 -10.53 -3.26 5.56
C PRO A 179 -11.73 -3.57 4.65
N VAL A 180 -12.08 -2.62 3.80
CA VAL A 180 -13.06 -2.88 2.74
C VAL A 180 -12.45 -3.86 1.75
N ILE A 181 -13.23 -4.89 1.42
CA ILE A 181 -12.85 -5.95 0.47
C ILE A 181 -13.86 -5.95 -0.67
N ILE A 182 -13.36 -5.80 -1.89
CA ILE A 182 -14.13 -5.95 -3.13
C ILE A 182 -13.53 -7.15 -3.85
N GLU A 183 -14.32 -8.20 -4.03
CA GLU A 183 -13.87 -9.43 -4.66
C GLU A 183 -13.80 -9.33 -6.19
N ASP A 184 -13.34 -10.39 -6.84
CA ASP A 184 -13.12 -10.42 -8.29
C ASP A 184 -14.43 -10.18 -9.08
N ASN A 185 -14.29 -9.54 -10.26
CA ASN A 185 -15.35 -9.31 -11.24
C ASN A 185 -16.53 -8.46 -10.73
N VAL A 186 -16.32 -7.65 -9.69
CA VAL A 186 -17.33 -6.73 -9.17
C VAL A 186 -17.37 -5.44 -9.99
N PHE A 187 -18.56 -4.98 -10.29
CA PHE A 187 -18.83 -3.65 -10.86
C PHE A 187 -19.53 -2.79 -9.81
N ILE A 188 -18.93 -1.65 -9.47
CA ILE A 188 -19.52 -0.65 -8.57
C ILE A 188 -19.92 0.55 -9.40
N GLY A 189 -21.22 0.84 -9.45
CA GLY A 189 -21.78 1.99 -10.17
C GLY A 189 -21.36 3.33 -9.60
N SER A 190 -21.46 4.38 -10.42
CA SER A 190 -21.08 5.74 -10.03
C SER A 190 -21.91 6.23 -8.85
N ARG A 191 -21.22 6.72 -7.79
CA ARG A 191 -21.74 7.38 -6.57
C ARG A 191 -22.85 6.64 -5.84
#